data_c12db38af8c8afdbe173463c145a9843
#
_entry.id   c12db38af8c8afdbe173463c145a9843
#
_cell.length_a   1.000
_cell.length_b   1.000
_cell.length_c   1.000
_cell.angle_alpha   90.00
_cell.angle_beta   90.00
_cell.angle_gamma   90.00
#
_symmetry.space_group_name_H-M   'P 1'
#
loop_
_entity.id
_entity.type
_entity.pdbx_description
1 polymer ?
#
loop_
_entity_poly.entity_id
_entity_poly.type
_entity_poly.pdbx_seq_one_letter_code
_entity_poly.pdbx_strand_id
1 'polypeptide(L)'
;MIIRFIILVSLIVFSSLSCSSETNKESISKSSKITKTSSQLSSAVTRESVSPPALFQIESPALNENNLISFGFRSSKAGRISYLGNCFGSTTNAINGDHHILFVTMVEGNYDNCAIQVTDSEGNKSDPLQVPSFRVDFTLPHLTKAGEFRVQGRNVEMEIKASEAGSLVYSGNCSGDLQHMKQGKSVVSISFPGDGQFSDCELKLSDTSGNTSEPLPLGTVRIDTTPPVLAEIKPVPEKIHTDRPSYSFKTSKSGTLRFSGKCRGNVDKAVAGINHIALLTTEPGVYDDCTMTLTDSSNKQSQPLKISSFEVVAKS
;
A
#
# COMPACT_ATOMS: atom_id res chain seq x y z
N MET A 1 -21.33 23.62 -5.29
CA MET A 1 -20.72 24.36 -6.41
C MET A 1 -20.40 23.33 -7.48
N ILE A 2 -21.25 23.26 -8.51
CA ILE A 2 -21.30 22.19 -9.52
C ILE A 2 -20.38 22.60 -10.66
N ILE A 3 -19.28 21.86 -10.90
CA ILE A 3 -18.43 22.07 -12.07
C ILE A 3 -18.84 21.03 -13.13
N ARG A 4 -19.46 21.53 -14.19
CA ARG A 4 -19.78 20.81 -15.42
C ARG A 4 -18.51 20.56 -16.22
N PHE A 5 -18.22 19.28 -16.51
CA PHE A 5 -17.25 18.91 -17.56
C PHE A 5 -17.94 18.99 -18.93
N ILE A 6 -17.37 19.82 -19.79
CA ILE A 6 -17.75 19.97 -21.19
C ILE A 6 -16.95 18.93 -22.00
N ILE A 7 -17.69 18.01 -22.62
CA ILE A 7 -17.11 17.05 -23.58
C ILE A 7 -17.03 17.76 -24.94
N LEU A 8 -15.82 17.95 -25.43
CA LEU A 8 -15.53 18.43 -26.79
C LEU A 8 -15.58 17.24 -27.75
N VAL A 9 -16.64 17.15 -28.54
CA VAL A 9 -16.74 16.19 -29.67
C VAL A 9 -16.03 16.84 -30.88
N SER A 10 -14.90 16.27 -31.30
CA SER A 10 -14.19 16.68 -32.51
C SER A 10 -14.77 15.91 -33.71
N LEU A 11 -15.48 16.62 -34.59
CA LEU A 11 -15.92 16.12 -35.90
C LEU A 11 -14.70 16.02 -36.83
N ILE A 12 -14.36 14.83 -37.28
CA ILE A 12 -13.44 14.62 -38.40
C ILE A 12 -14.28 14.48 -39.67
N VAL A 13 -14.09 15.46 -40.54
CA VAL A 13 -14.69 15.51 -41.89
C VAL A 13 -13.92 14.55 -42.80
N PHE A 14 -14.61 13.56 -43.38
CA PHE A 14 -14.10 12.74 -44.48
C PHE A 14 -14.19 13.49 -45.78
N SER A 15 -13.03 13.80 -46.40
CA SER A 15 -12.97 14.20 -47.81
C SER A 15 -12.77 12.97 -48.68
N SER A 16 -13.77 12.72 -49.52
CA SER A 16 -13.76 11.72 -50.60
C SER A 16 -12.83 12.17 -51.74
N LEU A 17 -11.82 11.41 -52.02
CA LEU A 17 -11.07 11.50 -53.31
C LEU A 17 -11.56 10.37 -54.22
N SER A 18 -12.23 10.75 -55.27
CA SER A 18 -12.54 9.92 -56.44
C SER A 18 -11.30 9.77 -57.32
N CYS A 19 -10.96 8.53 -57.66
CA CYS A 19 -9.94 8.24 -58.70
C CYS A 19 -10.66 7.62 -59.92
N SER A 20 -10.57 8.31 -61.04
CA SER A 20 -11.12 7.97 -62.33
C SER A 20 -10.31 6.88 -63.01
N SER A 21 -11.05 5.99 -63.68
CA SER A 21 -10.56 4.95 -64.60
C SER A 21 -10.04 5.52 -65.90
N GLU A 22 -8.83 5.13 -66.33
CA GLU A 22 -8.43 5.21 -67.73
C GLU A 22 -8.26 3.81 -68.32
N THR A 23 -9.07 3.58 -69.37
CA THR A 23 -9.00 2.43 -70.25
C THR A 23 -7.94 2.68 -71.32
N ASN A 24 -7.03 1.75 -71.55
CA ASN A 24 -6.28 1.67 -72.82
C ASN A 24 -6.46 0.30 -73.44
N LYS A 25 -7.12 0.34 -74.59
CA LYS A 25 -7.18 -0.75 -75.59
C LYS A 25 -5.97 -0.62 -76.48
N GLU A 26 -5.26 -1.71 -76.71
CA GLU A 26 -4.63 -1.96 -78.00
C GLU A 26 -4.60 -3.44 -78.31
N SER A 27 -5.21 -3.72 -79.44
CA SER A 27 -5.24 -4.99 -80.14
C SER A 27 -3.96 -5.18 -80.93
N ILE A 28 -3.48 -6.42 -81.09
CA ILE A 28 -3.00 -6.94 -82.39
C ILE A 28 -2.97 -8.46 -82.36
N SER A 29 -3.58 -9.01 -83.37
CA SER A 29 -3.64 -10.44 -83.80
C SER A 29 -2.27 -10.93 -84.24
N LYS A 30 -1.98 -12.22 -84.02
CA LYS A 30 -1.54 -13.14 -85.09
C LYS A 30 -1.61 -14.61 -84.68
N SER A 31 -2.30 -15.31 -85.49
CA SER A 31 -2.46 -16.77 -85.62
C SER A 31 -1.14 -17.49 -85.90
N SER A 32 -0.88 -18.61 -85.23
CA SER A 32 -0.22 -19.77 -85.87
C SER A 32 -0.65 -21.05 -85.21
N LYS A 33 -1.16 -21.96 -86.04
CA LYS A 33 -1.45 -23.38 -85.76
C LYS A 33 -0.16 -24.10 -85.46
N ILE A 34 -0.11 -24.95 -84.41
CA ILE A 34 0.73 -26.11 -84.36
C ILE A 34 0.05 -27.22 -83.49
N THR A 35 -0.39 -28.23 -84.10
CA THR A 35 -0.36 -29.69 -83.87
C THR A 35 -0.50 -30.22 -82.47
N LYS A 36 -1.51 -31.06 -82.30
CA LYS A 36 -1.81 -31.96 -81.18
C LYS A 36 -0.65 -32.93 -80.97
N THR A 37 -0.13 -32.96 -79.75
CA THR A 37 0.50 -34.16 -79.20
C THR A 37 -0.04 -34.36 -77.78
N SER A 38 -0.86 -35.36 -77.59
CA SER A 38 -1.36 -35.78 -76.33
C SER A 38 -0.26 -36.54 -75.59
N SER A 39 0.32 -35.85 -74.60
CA SER A 39 1.02 -36.51 -73.52
C SER A 39 0.24 -36.25 -72.24
N GLN A 40 -0.35 -37.30 -71.69
CA GLN A 40 -0.97 -37.29 -70.35
C GLN A 40 0.12 -37.00 -69.35
N LEU A 41 0.22 -35.73 -68.89
CA LEU A 41 0.89 -35.44 -67.64
C LEU A 41 -0.18 -35.56 -66.56
N SER A 42 -0.19 -36.70 -65.88
CA SER A 42 -0.81 -36.88 -64.58
C SER A 42 -0.10 -35.90 -63.63
N SER A 43 -0.61 -34.67 -63.54
CA SER A 43 -0.26 -33.76 -62.44
C SER A 43 -0.79 -34.43 -61.16
N ALA A 44 0.09 -35.17 -60.50
CA ALA A 44 -0.08 -35.46 -59.09
C ALA A 44 -0.19 -34.12 -58.40
N VAL A 45 -1.44 -33.63 -58.17
CA VAL A 45 -1.70 -32.59 -57.17
C VAL A 45 -1.30 -33.25 -55.86
N THR A 46 -0.08 -32.98 -55.44
CA THR A 46 0.31 -33.16 -54.04
C THR A 46 -0.68 -32.33 -53.28
N ARG A 47 -1.71 -32.92 -52.69
CA ARG A 47 -2.47 -32.32 -51.60
C ARG A 47 -1.42 -32.06 -50.52
N GLU A 48 -0.97 -30.82 -50.45
CA GLU A 48 -0.31 -30.35 -49.19
C GLU A 48 -1.23 -30.78 -48.07
N SER A 49 -0.73 -31.57 -47.15
CA SER A 49 -1.48 -31.99 -45.99
C SER A 49 -1.84 -30.71 -45.25
N VAL A 50 -3.09 -30.34 -45.30
CA VAL A 50 -3.57 -29.12 -44.69
C VAL A 50 -3.65 -29.40 -43.20
N SER A 51 -2.50 -29.23 -42.55
CA SER A 51 -2.42 -29.34 -41.08
C SER A 51 -3.18 -28.21 -40.43
N PRO A 52 -3.93 -28.45 -39.36
CA PRO A 52 -4.60 -27.39 -38.63
C PRO A 52 -3.58 -26.38 -38.07
N PRO A 53 -4.01 -25.16 -37.69
CA PRO A 53 -3.16 -24.20 -36.99
C PRO A 53 -2.61 -24.83 -35.68
N ALA A 54 -1.34 -24.58 -35.36
CA ALA A 54 -0.75 -24.93 -34.08
C ALA A 54 -0.63 -23.66 -33.24
N LEU A 55 -0.98 -23.77 -31.95
CA LEU A 55 -0.96 -22.66 -31.00
C LEU A 55 0.03 -22.95 -29.89
N PHE A 56 0.78 -21.92 -29.49
CA PHE A 56 1.76 -21.98 -28.41
C PHE A 56 1.62 -20.75 -27.52
N GLN A 57 1.62 -20.95 -26.20
CA GLN A 57 1.67 -19.84 -25.24
C GLN A 57 3.06 -19.17 -25.32
N ILE A 58 3.08 -17.84 -25.34
CA ILE A 58 4.31 -17.03 -25.24
C ILE A 58 4.34 -16.18 -23.96
N GLU A 59 3.18 -15.77 -23.43
CA GLU A 59 3.06 -15.06 -22.18
C GLU A 59 1.89 -15.59 -21.35
N SER A 60 2.02 -15.54 -20.02
CA SER A 60 0.94 -15.90 -19.09
C SER A 60 -0.06 -14.74 -18.95
N PRO A 61 -1.31 -15.01 -18.50
CA PRO A 61 -2.26 -13.95 -18.21
C PRO A 61 -1.70 -12.99 -17.18
N ALA A 62 -1.73 -11.69 -17.48
CA ALA A 62 -1.26 -10.62 -16.60
C ALA A 62 -2.11 -9.35 -16.78
N LEU A 63 -2.24 -8.56 -15.71
CA LEU A 63 -2.80 -7.21 -15.79
C LEU A 63 -1.87 -6.31 -16.60
N ASN A 64 -2.44 -5.59 -17.57
CA ASN A 64 -1.73 -4.54 -18.29
C ASN A 64 -1.91 -3.18 -17.59
N GLU A 65 -1.30 -2.14 -18.15
CA GLU A 65 -1.38 -0.75 -17.63
C GLU A 65 -2.82 -0.19 -17.56
N ASN A 66 -3.77 -0.79 -18.29
CA ASN A 66 -5.17 -0.38 -18.31
C ASN A 66 -6.07 -1.29 -17.44
N ASN A 67 -5.50 -2.08 -16.55
CA ASN A 67 -6.19 -3.07 -15.71
C ASN A 67 -7.02 -4.11 -16.50
N LEU A 68 -6.56 -4.44 -17.71
CA LEU A 68 -7.12 -5.53 -18.51
C LEU A 68 -6.19 -6.73 -18.47
N ILE A 69 -6.74 -7.93 -18.45
CA ILE A 69 -5.93 -9.15 -18.54
C ILE A 69 -5.45 -9.34 -19.97
N SER A 70 -4.13 -9.33 -20.18
CA SER A 70 -3.47 -9.66 -21.43
C SER A 70 -2.98 -11.09 -21.41
N PHE A 71 -2.95 -11.74 -22.58
CA PHE A 71 -2.43 -13.09 -22.79
C PHE A 71 -1.69 -13.15 -24.11
N GLY A 72 -0.49 -13.73 -24.12
CA GLY A 72 0.35 -13.88 -25.32
C GLY A 72 0.34 -15.30 -25.86
N PHE A 73 0.11 -15.43 -27.18
CA PHE A 73 0.22 -16.72 -27.90
C PHE A 73 0.78 -16.53 -29.29
N ARG A 74 1.34 -17.61 -29.83
CA ARG A 74 1.78 -17.70 -31.24
C ARG A 74 0.85 -18.63 -31.99
N SER A 75 0.46 -18.24 -33.22
CA SER A 75 -0.25 -19.09 -34.17
C SER A 75 0.64 -19.43 -35.38
N SER A 76 0.65 -20.69 -35.81
CA SER A 76 1.38 -21.12 -37.00
C SER A 76 0.67 -20.71 -38.32
N LYS A 77 -0.60 -20.31 -38.27
CA LYS A 77 -1.40 -19.90 -39.43
C LYS A 77 -2.32 -18.74 -39.07
N ALA A 78 -2.70 -17.98 -40.08
CA ALA A 78 -3.79 -17.02 -39.98
C ALA A 78 -5.14 -17.72 -39.83
N GLY A 79 -6.07 -17.08 -39.11
CA GLY A 79 -7.41 -17.63 -38.94
C GLY A 79 -8.27 -16.83 -37.97
N ARG A 80 -9.52 -17.29 -37.76
CA ARG A 80 -10.42 -16.70 -36.79
C ARG A 80 -10.18 -17.26 -35.39
N ILE A 81 -10.04 -16.41 -34.43
CA ILE A 81 -9.92 -16.77 -33.02
C ILE A 81 -11.31 -17.02 -32.44
N SER A 82 -11.46 -18.14 -31.74
CA SER A 82 -12.63 -18.45 -30.92
C SER A 82 -12.18 -18.58 -29.46
N TYR A 83 -12.93 -17.97 -28.55
CA TYR A 83 -12.73 -18.06 -27.11
C TYR A 83 -13.63 -19.13 -26.53
N LEU A 84 -13.10 -19.98 -25.68
CA LEU A 84 -13.77 -21.11 -25.05
C LEU A 84 -13.79 -20.93 -23.53
N GLY A 85 -14.82 -21.43 -22.88
CA GLY A 85 -15.03 -21.26 -21.45
C GLY A 85 -15.61 -19.88 -21.12
N ASN A 86 -15.22 -19.33 -19.97
CA ASN A 86 -15.79 -18.06 -19.45
C ASN A 86 -15.00 -16.83 -19.88
N CYS A 87 -14.17 -16.92 -20.92
CA CYS A 87 -13.38 -15.80 -21.41
C CYS A 87 -13.88 -15.29 -22.75
N PHE A 88 -13.73 -13.99 -22.93
CA PHE A 88 -14.00 -13.28 -24.17
C PHE A 88 -12.87 -12.30 -24.43
N GLY A 89 -12.41 -12.23 -25.68
CA GLY A 89 -11.37 -11.30 -26.08
C GLY A 89 -11.82 -10.36 -27.19
N SER A 90 -11.15 -9.22 -27.29
CA SER A 90 -11.42 -8.20 -28.30
C SER A 90 -10.89 -8.56 -29.69
N THR A 91 -9.86 -9.41 -29.76
CA THR A 91 -9.19 -9.81 -31.01
C THR A 91 -9.89 -11.02 -31.62
N THR A 92 -10.36 -10.89 -32.85
CA THR A 92 -11.13 -11.95 -33.54
C THR A 92 -10.34 -12.69 -34.62
N ASN A 93 -9.16 -12.19 -35.03
CA ASN A 93 -8.35 -12.79 -36.06
C ASN A 93 -6.90 -12.92 -35.64
N ALA A 94 -6.30 -14.06 -35.96
CA ALA A 94 -4.88 -14.31 -35.86
C ALA A 94 -4.23 -14.21 -37.22
N ILE A 95 -2.96 -13.80 -37.25
CA ILE A 95 -2.05 -13.98 -38.39
C ILE A 95 -1.07 -15.12 -38.07
N ASN A 96 -0.21 -15.49 -38.98
CA ASN A 96 0.93 -16.33 -38.65
C ASN A 96 1.95 -15.51 -37.84
N GLY A 97 2.20 -15.86 -36.58
CA GLY A 97 3.10 -15.15 -35.68
C GLY A 97 2.54 -14.95 -34.27
N ASP A 98 3.11 -13.98 -33.55
CA ASP A 98 2.82 -13.67 -32.15
C ASP A 98 1.62 -12.73 -32.02
N HIS A 99 0.82 -13.01 -30.99
CA HIS A 99 -0.38 -12.25 -30.66
C HIS A 99 -0.42 -11.92 -29.19
N HIS A 100 -0.87 -10.71 -28.86
CA HIS A 100 -1.27 -10.29 -27.54
C HIS A 100 -2.76 -9.96 -27.60
N ILE A 101 -3.57 -10.76 -26.91
CA ILE A 101 -5.01 -10.55 -26.81
C ILE A 101 -5.34 -9.93 -25.45
N LEU A 102 -6.43 -9.17 -25.41
CA LEU A 102 -6.99 -8.63 -24.18
C LEU A 102 -8.32 -9.34 -23.94
N PHE A 103 -8.47 -9.87 -22.73
CA PHE A 103 -9.79 -10.35 -22.29
C PHE A 103 -10.66 -9.16 -21.89
N VAL A 104 -11.93 -9.22 -22.29
CA VAL A 104 -12.91 -8.15 -22.11
C VAL A 104 -14.14 -8.64 -21.36
N THR A 105 -14.94 -7.71 -20.85
CA THR A 105 -16.22 -8.01 -20.15
C THR A 105 -16.08 -9.02 -19.02
N MET A 106 -14.96 -8.96 -18.29
CA MET A 106 -14.72 -9.86 -17.16
C MET A 106 -15.49 -9.37 -15.93
N VAL A 107 -16.06 -10.29 -15.20
CA VAL A 107 -16.61 -10.07 -13.86
C VAL A 107 -15.63 -10.61 -12.82
N GLU A 108 -15.75 -10.17 -11.59
CA GLU A 108 -14.93 -10.70 -10.51
C GLU A 108 -15.08 -12.23 -10.37
N GLY A 109 -13.97 -12.92 -10.21
CA GLY A 109 -13.95 -14.36 -10.06
C GLY A 109 -12.67 -15.03 -10.55
N ASN A 110 -12.66 -16.35 -10.45
CA ASN A 110 -11.58 -17.20 -10.95
C ASN A 110 -11.91 -17.66 -12.37
N TYR A 111 -10.92 -17.61 -13.24
CA TYR A 111 -10.95 -18.05 -14.62
C TYR A 111 -9.98 -19.21 -14.80
N ASP A 112 -10.50 -20.43 -14.70
CA ASP A 112 -9.74 -21.70 -14.76
C ASP A 112 -10.08 -22.56 -15.95
N ASN A 113 -11.07 -22.15 -16.76
CA ASN A 113 -11.59 -22.91 -17.90
C ASN A 113 -11.42 -22.18 -19.24
N CYS A 114 -10.56 -21.17 -19.30
CA CYS A 114 -10.31 -20.39 -20.48
C CYS A 114 -9.42 -21.10 -21.47
N ALA A 115 -9.84 -21.13 -22.76
CA ALA A 115 -8.99 -21.58 -23.85
C ALA A 115 -9.24 -20.75 -25.11
N ILE A 116 -8.29 -20.75 -26.02
CA ILE A 116 -8.42 -20.16 -27.37
C ILE A 116 -8.25 -21.23 -28.44
N GLN A 117 -8.94 -21.08 -29.55
CA GLN A 117 -8.88 -21.92 -30.71
C GLN A 117 -8.81 -21.06 -31.97
N VAL A 118 -7.98 -21.42 -32.94
CA VAL A 118 -7.90 -20.73 -34.24
C VAL A 118 -8.45 -21.64 -35.32
N THR A 119 -9.33 -21.08 -36.17
CA THR A 119 -9.88 -21.76 -37.36
C THR A 119 -9.33 -21.06 -38.59
N ASP A 120 -8.59 -21.78 -39.44
CA ASP A 120 -8.03 -21.23 -40.68
C ASP A 120 -9.09 -21.00 -41.77
N SER A 121 -8.68 -20.45 -42.91
CA SER A 121 -9.57 -20.15 -44.06
C SER A 121 -10.20 -21.39 -44.69
N GLU A 122 -9.63 -22.57 -44.45
CA GLU A 122 -10.11 -23.85 -44.98
C GLU A 122 -11.03 -24.60 -43.99
N GLY A 123 -11.23 -23.99 -42.78
CA GLY A 123 -12.09 -24.53 -41.75
C GLY A 123 -11.39 -25.51 -40.81
N ASN A 124 -10.06 -25.68 -40.90
CA ASN A 124 -9.35 -26.54 -39.98
C ASN A 124 -9.15 -25.80 -38.65
N LYS A 125 -9.44 -26.51 -37.55
CA LYS A 125 -9.37 -25.99 -36.19
C LYS A 125 -8.08 -26.46 -35.50
N SER A 126 -7.44 -25.56 -34.81
CA SER A 126 -6.36 -25.93 -33.89
C SER A 126 -6.90 -26.77 -32.73
N ASP A 127 -6.01 -27.48 -32.04
CA ASP A 127 -6.31 -27.89 -30.67
C ASP A 127 -6.53 -26.64 -29.81
N PRO A 128 -7.41 -26.70 -28.78
CA PRO A 128 -7.59 -25.60 -27.86
C PRO A 128 -6.31 -25.34 -27.04
N LEU A 129 -5.79 -24.12 -27.09
CA LEU A 129 -4.71 -23.67 -26.21
C LEU A 129 -5.33 -23.24 -24.89
N GLN A 130 -5.03 -23.96 -23.81
CA GLN A 130 -5.46 -23.61 -22.46
C GLN A 130 -4.76 -22.34 -21.99
N VAL A 131 -5.55 -21.41 -21.46
CA VAL A 131 -5.04 -20.22 -20.80
C VAL A 131 -4.81 -20.57 -19.33
N PRO A 132 -3.63 -20.34 -18.78
CA PRO A 132 -3.41 -20.53 -17.35
C PRO A 132 -4.44 -19.81 -16.50
N SER A 133 -4.83 -20.42 -15.37
CA SER A 133 -5.84 -19.85 -14.50
C SER A 133 -5.40 -18.48 -13.96
N PHE A 134 -6.33 -17.53 -13.89
CA PHE A 134 -6.13 -16.22 -13.33
C PHE A 134 -7.37 -15.76 -12.55
N ARG A 135 -7.20 -14.78 -11.69
CA ARG A 135 -8.29 -14.17 -10.93
C ARG A 135 -8.51 -12.73 -11.40
N VAL A 136 -9.76 -12.35 -11.53
CA VAL A 136 -10.20 -10.97 -11.71
C VAL A 136 -10.79 -10.49 -10.40
N ASP A 137 -10.30 -9.39 -9.89
CA ASP A 137 -10.71 -8.80 -8.62
C ASP A 137 -10.63 -7.27 -8.74
N PHE A 138 -11.76 -6.59 -8.61
CA PHE A 138 -11.87 -5.14 -8.67
C PHE A 138 -12.25 -4.55 -7.29
N THR A 139 -12.43 -5.42 -6.30
CA THR A 139 -12.80 -5.01 -4.95
C THR A 139 -11.63 -4.28 -4.31
N LEU A 140 -11.86 -3.02 -3.92
CA LEU A 140 -10.84 -2.25 -3.22
C LEU A 140 -10.70 -2.74 -1.78
N PRO A 141 -9.47 -3.00 -1.31
CA PRO A 141 -9.25 -3.28 0.09
C PRO A 141 -9.67 -2.09 0.97
N HIS A 142 -10.02 -2.36 2.21
CA HIS A 142 -10.42 -1.33 3.17
C HIS A 142 -9.68 -1.49 4.49
N LEU A 143 -9.14 -0.38 5.01
CA LEU A 143 -8.48 -0.29 6.31
C LEU A 143 -9.33 0.50 7.30
N THR A 144 -9.40 0.01 8.54
CA THR A 144 -10.03 0.74 9.66
C THR A 144 -9.17 0.64 10.92
N LYS A 145 -9.20 1.68 11.73
CA LYS A 145 -8.64 1.64 13.09
C LYS A 145 -9.52 0.71 13.95
N ALA A 146 -8.89 -0.21 14.67
CA ALA A 146 -9.59 -1.18 15.51
C ALA A 146 -9.39 -0.92 17.02
N GLY A 147 -8.63 0.11 17.39
CA GLY A 147 -8.37 0.52 18.78
C GLY A 147 -7.66 1.86 18.83
N GLU A 148 -7.42 2.31 20.07
CA GLU A 148 -6.61 3.49 20.36
C GLU A 148 -5.13 3.17 20.13
N PHE A 149 -4.36 4.18 19.75
CA PHE A 149 -2.93 4.01 19.60
C PHE A 149 -2.18 4.29 20.93
N ARG A 150 -1.05 3.62 21.09
CA ARG A 150 -0.15 3.79 22.24
C ARG A 150 1.20 4.29 21.77
N VAL A 151 1.66 5.39 22.35
CA VAL A 151 2.98 5.96 22.05
C VAL A 151 4.02 5.32 22.97
N GLN A 152 5.05 4.72 22.37
CA GLN A 152 6.20 4.11 23.07
C GLN A 152 7.51 4.67 22.49
N GLY A 153 8.05 5.71 23.13
CA GLY A 153 9.20 6.41 22.57
C GLY A 153 8.85 7.09 21.25
N ARG A 154 9.53 6.69 20.18
CA ARG A 154 9.25 7.18 18.81
C ARG A 154 8.29 6.31 18.03
N ASN A 155 7.80 5.23 18.62
CA ASN A 155 6.90 4.30 17.97
C ASN A 155 5.47 4.49 18.48
N VAL A 156 4.53 4.24 17.59
CA VAL A 156 3.11 4.16 17.87
C VAL A 156 2.63 2.76 17.55
N GLU A 157 2.08 2.08 18.52
CA GLU A 157 1.41 0.81 18.31
C GLU A 157 -0.09 1.02 18.23
N MET A 158 -0.71 0.43 17.21
CA MET A 158 -2.16 0.46 17.07
C MET A 158 -2.68 -0.82 16.41
N GLU A 159 -3.92 -1.17 16.72
CA GLU A 159 -4.63 -2.25 16.04
C GLU A 159 -5.38 -1.68 14.84
N ILE A 160 -5.15 -2.24 13.66
CA ILE A 160 -5.88 -1.95 12.43
C ILE A 160 -6.57 -3.22 11.92
N LYS A 161 -7.67 -3.04 11.20
CA LYS A 161 -8.40 -4.12 10.56
C LYS A 161 -8.40 -3.91 9.05
N ALA A 162 -8.02 -4.97 8.32
CA ALA A 162 -8.10 -5.02 6.85
C ALA A 162 -9.27 -5.89 6.41
N SER A 163 -9.96 -5.48 5.34
CA SER A 163 -11.00 -6.28 4.70
C SER A 163 -10.45 -7.53 4.02
N GLU A 164 -9.19 -7.47 3.57
CA GLU A 164 -8.50 -8.56 2.87
C GLU A 164 -6.99 -8.49 3.11
N ALA A 165 -6.26 -9.51 2.62
CA ALA A 165 -4.81 -9.54 2.72
C ALA A 165 -4.16 -8.66 1.66
N GLY A 166 -3.00 -8.07 1.97
CA GLY A 166 -2.27 -7.23 1.03
C GLY A 166 -0.97 -6.68 1.58
N SER A 167 -0.32 -5.84 0.78
CA SER A 167 0.89 -5.12 1.14
C SER A 167 0.54 -3.76 1.73
N LEU A 168 1.08 -3.47 2.92
CA LEU A 168 0.84 -2.21 3.62
C LEU A 168 1.89 -1.17 3.22
N VAL A 169 1.42 -0.01 2.81
CA VAL A 169 2.25 1.13 2.39
C VAL A 169 2.05 2.28 3.37
N TYR A 170 3.15 2.84 3.84
CA TYR A 170 3.17 4.01 4.73
C TYR A 170 3.55 5.25 3.93
N SER A 171 2.91 6.37 4.21
CA SER A 171 3.20 7.66 3.58
C SER A 171 3.20 8.78 4.61
N GLY A 172 3.83 9.92 4.25
CA GLY A 172 4.08 11.03 5.17
C GLY A 172 5.32 10.81 6.02
N ASN A 173 5.40 11.49 7.16
CA ASN A 173 6.56 11.42 8.06
C ASN A 173 6.47 10.24 9.03
N CYS A 174 6.21 9.05 8.51
CA CYS A 174 6.19 7.81 9.29
C CYS A 174 6.65 6.61 8.45
N SER A 175 7.04 5.55 9.14
CA SER A 175 7.38 4.25 8.57
C SER A 175 6.91 3.14 9.49
N GLY A 176 6.72 1.95 8.97
CA GLY A 176 6.32 0.79 9.76
C GLY A 176 7.10 -0.46 9.37
N ASP A 177 7.09 -1.44 10.24
CA ASP A 177 7.76 -2.73 10.07
C ASP A 177 6.88 -3.78 9.39
N LEU A 178 5.56 -3.66 9.50
CA LEU A 178 4.62 -4.58 8.89
C LEU A 178 4.45 -4.25 7.39
N GLN A 179 5.07 -5.09 6.53
CA GLN A 179 5.00 -4.95 5.07
C GLN A 179 3.76 -5.66 4.48
N HIS A 180 3.31 -6.74 5.12
CA HIS A 180 2.20 -7.55 4.64
C HIS A 180 1.17 -7.75 5.75
N MET A 181 -0.08 -7.52 5.42
CA MET A 181 -1.21 -7.65 6.32
C MET A 181 -2.11 -8.81 5.88
N LYS A 182 -2.58 -9.59 6.83
CA LYS A 182 -3.64 -10.60 6.61
C LYS A 182 -5.00 -9.94 6.73
N GLN A 183 -6.01 -10.57 6.14
CA GLN A 183 -7.41 -10.20 6.41
C GLN A 183 -7.70 -10.28 7.91
N GLY A 184 -8.41 -9.28 8.43
CA GLY A 184 -8.75 -9.19 9.85
C GLY A 184 -7.89 -8.17 10.60
N LYS A 185 -7.73 -8.37 11.91
CA LYS A 185 -7.03 -7.46 12.81
C LYS A 185 -5.54 -7.78 12.88
N SER A 186 -4.72 -6.73 12.90
CA SER A 186 -3.27 -6.81 13.12
C SER A 186 -2.81 -5.61 13.95
N VAL A 187 -1.79 -5.82 14.77
CA VAL A 187 -1.10 -4.74 15.46
C VAL A 187 0.04 -4.26 14.54
N VAL A 188 0.08 -2.96 14.29
CA VAL A 188 1.15 -2.31 13.53
C VAL A 188 1.96 -1.42 14.46
N SER A 189 3.28 -1.45 14.28
CA SER A 189 4.22 -0.55 14.94
C SER A 189 4.70 0.47 13.91
N ILE A 190 4.43 1.73 14.17
CA ILE A 190 4.70 2.85 13.27
C ILE A 190 5.75 3.75 13.92
N SER A 191 6.86 3.98 13.24
CA SER A 191 7.99 4.77 13.71
C SER A 191 7.95 6.19 13.14
N PHE A 192 8.32 7.17 13.96
CA PHE A 192 8.43 8.58 13.61
C PHE A 192 9.89 9.06 13.66
N PRO A 193 10.30 10.03 12.82
CA PRO A 193 11.71 10.41 12.66
C PRO A 193 12.31 11.10 13.89
N GLY A 194 11.50 11.68 14.77
CA GLY A 194 11.98 12.41 15.95
C GLY A 194 10.85 12.92 16.82
N ASP A 195 11.21 13.79 17.77
CA ASP A 195 10.23 14.49 18.60
C ASP A 195 9.53 15.57 17.77
N GLY A 196 8.21 15.72 17.96
CA GLY A 196 7.39 16.66 17.20
C GLY A 196 5.92 16.27 17.15
N GLN A 197 5.18 17.02 16.36
CA GLN A 197 3.78 16.74 16.06
C GLN A 197 3.66 16.36 14.58
N PHE A 198 3.08 15.20 14.31
CA PHE A 198 2.93 14.61 12.99
C PHE A 198 1.44 14.41 12.70
N SER A 199 0.98 14.89 11.56
CA SER A 199 -0.44 14.79 11.16
C SER A 199 -0.62 14.26 9.74
N ASP A 200 0.47 13.92 9.06
CA ASP A 200 0.55 13.53 7.66
C ASP A 200 0.77 12.02 7.46
N CYS A 201 0.80 11.24 8.55
CA CYS A 201 1.00 9.79 8.45
C CYS A 201 -0.29 9.09 8.01
N GLU A 202 -0.20 8.38 6.90
CA GLU A 202 -1.30 7.63 6.30
C GLU A 202 -0.85 6.22 5.91
N LEU A 203 -1.76 5.28 5.99
CA LEU A 203 -1.58 3.89 5.58
C LEU A 203 -2.48 3.55 4.41
N LYS A 204 -1.96 2.83 3.42
CA LYS A 204 -2.74 2.22 2.34
C LYS A 204 -2.45 0.73 2.26
N LEU A 205 -3.43 -0.04 1.84
CA LEU A 205 -3.31 -1.46 1.58
C LEU A 205 -3.46 -1.71 0.10
N SER A 206 -2.48 -2.41 -0.51
CA SER A 206 -2.60 -2.92 -1.88
C SER A 206 -2.78 -4.43 -1.82
N ASP A 207 -3.83 -4.95 -2.43
CA ASP A 207 -4.09 -6.38 -2.51
C ASP A 207 -3.18 -7.08 -3.54
N THR A 208 -3.36 -8.38 -3.72
CA THR A 208 -2.60 -9.17 -4.70
C THR A 208 -3.04 -8.94 -6.15
N SER A 209 -4.19 -8.32 -6.35
CA SER A 209 -4.75 -7.98 -7.66
C SER A 209 -4.36 -6.57 -8.12
N GLY A 210 -3.65 -5.81 -7.26
CA GLY A 210 -3.21 -4.45 -7.53
C GLY A 210 -4.19 -3.36 -7.11
N ASN A 211 -5.35 -3.71 -6.53
CA ASN A 211 -6.28 -2.73 -6.00
C ASN A 211 -5.71 -2.09 -4.73
N THR A 212 -5.90 -0.78 -4.57
CA THR A 212 -5.37 -0.03 -3.43
C THR A 212 -6.49 0.65 -2.65
N SER A 213 -6.43 0.56 -1.33
CA SER A 213 -7.40 1.17 -0.43
C SER A 213 -7.35 2.70 -0.48
N GLU A 214 -8.42 3.33 -0.04
CA GLU A 214 -8.35 4.72 0.40
C GLU A 214 -7.32 4.88 1.53
N PRO A 215 -6.68 6.06 1.66
CA PRO A 215 -5.75 6.32 2.73
C PRO A 215 -6.43 6.27 4.09
N LEU A 216 -5.83 5.55 5.04
CA LEU A 216 -6.22 5.60 6.45
C LEU A 216 -5.31 6.59 7.18
N PRO A 217 -5.75 7.83 7.49
CA PRO A 217 -4.94 8.79 8.23
C PRO A 217 -4.83 8.36 9.70
N LEU A 218 -3.61 8.45 10.26
CA LEU A 218 -3.41 8.22 11.69
C LEU A 218 -4.07 9.30 12.55
N GLY A 219 -4.17 10.52 12.03
CA GLY A 219 -4.49 11.72 12.77
C GLY A 219 -3.22 12.33 13.40
N THR A 220 -3.39 13.24 14.35
CA THR A 220 -2.27 13.94 14.98
C THR A 220 -1.60 13.05 16.02
N VAL A 221 -0.34 12.74 15.80
CA VAL A 221 0.55 12.02 16.75
C VAL A 221 1.57 13.00 17.30
N ARG A 222 1.72 13.05 18.62
CA ARG A 222 2.79 13.81 19.28
C ARG A 222 3.83 12.85 19.85
N ILE A 223 5.05 12.99 19.39
CA ILE A 223 6.23 12.27 19.89
C ILE A 223 7.02 13.22 20.78
N ASP A 224 7.32 12.79 22.01
CA ASP A 224 8.15 13.52 22.96
C ASP A 224 8.96 12.49 23.75
N THR A 225 10.23 12.35 23.39
CA THR A 225 11.13 11.38 24.01
C THR A 225 12.07 12.02 25.05
N THR A 226 11.98 13.34 25.24
CA THR A 226 12.82 14.06 26.18
C THR A 226 12.41 13.75 27.62
N PRO A 227 13.37 13.45 28.53
CA PRO A 227 13.06 13.29 29.94
C PRO A 227 12.62 14.62 30.59
N PRO A 228 11.80 14.57 31.65
CA PRO A 228 11.54 15.74 32.45
C PRO A 228 12.82 16.30 33.08
N VAL A 229 12.85 17.62 33.28
CA VAL A 229 13.94 18.32 34.00
C VAL A 229 13.37 18.90 35.29
N LEU A 230 14.04 18.64 36.39
CA LEU A 230 13.70 19.15 37.71
C LEU A 230 14.76 20.20 38.16
N ALA A 231 14.30 21.26 38.81
CA ALA A 231 15.17 22.27 39.41
C ALA A 231 14.58 22.75 40.73
N GLU A 232 15.41 22.83 41.75
CA GLU A 232 15.03 23.42 43.03
C GLU A 232 14.83 24.94 42.86
N ILE A 233 13.74 25.49 43.39
CA ILE A 233 13.44 26.93 43.33
C ILE A 233 13.54 27.57 44.70
N LYS A 234 12.99 26.93 45.73
CA LYS A 234 13.08 27.40 47.10
C LYS A 234 13.41 26.21 48.00
N PRO A 235 14.64 26.13 48.49
CA PRO A 235 15.05 25.08 49.43
C PRO A 235 14.30 25.20 50.78
N VAL A 236 14.33 24.13 51.54
CA VAL A 236 13.97 24.16 52.95
C VAL A 236 15.04 25.02 53.68
N PRO A 237 14.68 25.87 54.66
CA PRO A 237 15.65 26.55 55.50
C PRO A 237 16.59 25.54 56.19
N GLU A 238 17.88 25.92 56.39
CA GLU A 238 18.92 25.04 56.96
C GLU A 238 18.52 24.39 58.28
N LYS A 239 17.73 25.13 59.13
CA LYS A 239 17.20 24.65 60.39
C LYS A 239 15.72 24.91 60.50
N ILE A 240 14.96 23.90 60.88
CA ILE A 240 13.49 23.95 61.02
C ILE A 240 13.03 23.24 62.28
N HIS A 241 11.81 23.63 62.78
CA HIS A 241 11.14 23.04 63.95
C HIS A 241 9.80 22.41 63.57
N THR A 242 9.61 22.06 62.28
CA THR A 242 8.37 21.47 61.77
C THR A 242 8.68 20.16 61.05
N ASP A 243 7.74 19.23 61.16
CA ASP A 243 7.76 17.94 60.45
C ASP A 243 7.23 18.03 59.01
N ARG A 244 6.75 19.22 58.57
CA ARG A 244 6.21 19.49 57.24
C ARG A 244 6.80 20.76 56.64
N PRO A 245 8.10 20.82 56.36
CA PRO A 245 8.69 22.00 55.75
C PRO A 245 8.16 22.19 54.31
N SER A 246 7.95 23.45 53.94
CA SER A 246 7.58 23.83 52.58
C SER A 246 8.80 23.74 51.67
N TYR A 247 8.60 23.16 50.50
CA TYR A 247 9.60 22.99 49.48
C TYR A 247 9.05 23.38 48.10
N SER A 248 9.83 24.08 47.27
CA SER A 248 9.38 24.49 45.95
C SER A 248 10.42 24.08 44.89
N PHE A 249 9.91 23.49 43.82
CA PHE A 249 10.70 23.09 42.69
C PHE A 249 9.96 23.41 41.37
N LYS A 250 10.71 23.45 40.28
CA LYS A 250 10.16 23.55 38.91
C LYS A 250 10.37 22.25 38.17
N THR A 251 9.39 21.86 37.38
CA THR A 251 9.52 20.76 36.44
C THR A 251 9.15 21.19 35.03
N SER A 252 9.84 20.66 34.01
CA SER A 252 9.53 20.93 32.60
C SER A 252 8.28 20.20 32.12
N LYS A 253 7.86 19.13 32.81
CA LYS A 253 6.70 18.29 32.43
C LYS A 253 5.89 17.90 33.66
N SER A 254 4.62 17.58 33.45
CA SER A 254 3.79 16.93 34.46
C SER A 254 4.14 15.44 34.59
N GLY A 255 3.96 14.86 35.78
CA GLY A 255 4.24 13.45 35.99
C GLY A 255 4.10 12.99 37.42
N THR A 256 4.54 11.76 37.67
CA THR A 256 4.53 11.10 38.96
C THR A 256 5.88 11.31 39.66
N LEU A 257 5.84 11.81 40.89
CA LEU A 257 7.00 12.03 41.76
C LEU A 257 7.35 10.77 42.53
N ARG A 258 8.64 10.53 42.69
CA ARG A 258 9.22 9.55 43.64
C ARG A 258 10.31 10.19 44.43
N PHE A 259 10.27 9.98 45.74
CA PHE A 259 11.25 10.45 46.69
C PHE A 259 12.14 9.32 47.18
N SER A 260 13.40 9.61 47.46
CA SER A 260 14.39 8.69 48.02
C SER A 260 15.14 9.34 49.16
N GLY A 261 15.84 8.54 49.97
CA GLY A 261 16.47 8.96 51.22
C GLY A 261 15.45 9.05 52.35
N LYS A 262 15.69 9.92 53.28
CA LYS A 262 14.86 10.13 54.48
C LYS A 262 13.59 10.96 54.21
N CYS A 263 13.49 11.62 53.07
CA CYS A 263 12.36 12.48 52.71
C CYS A 263 11.23 11.75 52.01
N ARG A 264 10.01 12.24 52.24
CA ARG A 264 8.80 11.92 51.47
C ARG A 264 8.11 13.23 51.13
N GLY A 265 7.33 13.21 50.07
CA GLY A 265 6.44 14.35 49.74
C GLY A 265 5.00 14.07 50.19
N ASN A 266 4.24 15.11 50.44
CA ASN A 266 2.82 15.01 50.73
C ASN A 266 1.97 14.73 49.44
N VAL A 267 2.58 14.78 48.28
CA VAL A 267 1.97 14.51 46.97
C VAL A 267 2.87 13.59 46.15
N ASP A 268 2.26 12.83 45.27
CA ASP A 268 2.91 11.90 44.32
C ASP A 268 2.85 12.39 42.86
N LYS A 269 2.29 13.58 42.60
CA LYS A 269 2.16 14.17 41.26
C LYS A 269 2.65 15.60 41.24
N ALA A 270 3.20 16.01 40.11
CA ALA A 270 3.58 17.39 39.80
C ALA A 270 3.01 17.83 38.43
N VAL A 271 2.77 19.10 38.29
CA VAL A 271 2.39 19.74 37.03
C VAL A 271 3.57 20.48 36.42
N ALA A 272 3.60 20.64 35.10
CA ALA A 272 4.63 21.44 34.45
C ALA A 272 4.64 22.88 35.01
N GLY A 273 5.81 23.41 35.32
CA GLY A 273 5.97 24.70 35.99
C GLY A 273 6.41 24.57 37.43
N ILE A 274 6.10 25.59 38.25
CA ILE A 274 6.49 25.65 39.67
C ILE A 274 5.49 24.86 40.51
N ASN A 275 6.01 23.98 41.38
CA ASN A 275 5.25 23.20 42.33
C ASN A 275 5.65 23.56 43.76
N HIS A 276 4.66 23.63 44.63
CA HIS A 276 4.85 23.86 46.08
C HIS A 276 4.31 22.63 46.80
N ILE A 277 5.17 22.00 47.60
CA ILE A 277 4.83 20.78 48.34
C ILE A 277 5.29 20.90 49.79
N ALA A 278 4.77 20.04 50.65
CA ALA A 278 5.37 19.81 51.96
C ALA A 278 6.23 18.52 51.91
N LEU A 279 7.43 18.61 52.41
CA LEU A 279 8.18 17.39 52.70
C LEU A 279 7.70 16.83 54.03
N LEU A 280 7.69 15.51 54.13
CA LEU A 280 7.34 14.78 55.36
C LEU A 280 8.66 14.31 55.97
N THR A 281 8.93 14.77 57.19
CA THR A 281 10.12 14.39 57.98
C THR A 281 9.62 13.66 59.24
N THR A 282 10.15 12.50 59.52
CA THR A 282 9.61 11.61 60.55
C THR A 282 10.33 11.79 61.89
N GLU A 283 11.59 12.25 61.89
CA GLU A 283 12.42 12.30 63.09
C GLU A 283 13.31 13.57 63.06
N PRO A 284 13.71 14.11 64.23
CA PRO A 284 14.74 15.12 64.29
C PRO A 284 16.08 14.60 63.74
N GLY A 285 16.83 15.46 63.09
CA GLY A 285 18.14 15.14 62.54
C GLY A 285 18.44 15.79 61.20
N VAL A 286 19.56 15.42 60.58
CA VAL A 286 20.03 15.97 59.32
C VAL A 286 19.43 15.15 58.15
N TYR A 287 18.91 15.90 57.17
CA TYR A 287 18.33 15.38 55.90
C TYR A 287 19.22 15.84 54.75
N ASP A 288 20.27 15.04 54.45
CA ASP A 288 21.28 15.32 53.43
C ASP A 288 21.27 14.32 52.24
N ASP A 289 20.47 13.28 52.37
CA ASP A 289 20.33 12.17 51.41
C ASP A 289 19.07 12.24 50.54
N CYS A 290 18.30 13.31 50.67
CA CYS A 290 17.01 13.47 50.01
C CYS A 290 17.14 13.73 48.52
N THR A 291 16.48 12.90 47.72
CA THR A 291 16.38 13.12 46.28
C THR A 291 14.93 12.91 45.78
N MET A 292 14.62 13.46 44.65
CA MET A 292 13.35 13.23 43.99
C MET A 292 13.52 13.03 42.46
N THR A 293 12.70 12.20 41.89
CA THR A 293 12.59 11.99 40.44
C THR A 293 11.14 12.18 39.96
N LEU A 294 10.96 12.52 38.70
CA LEU A 294 9.66 12.63 38.08
C LEU A 294 9.62 11.75 36.83
N THR A 295 8.57 10.96 36.72
CA THR A 295 8.27 10.14 35.54
C THR A 295 7.08 10.74 34.81
N ASP A 296 7.25 11.09 33.52
CA ASP A 296 6.20 11.69 32.69
C ASP A 296 5.21 10.63 32.13
N SER A 297 4.20 11.08 31.41
CA SER A 297 3.19 10.22 30.76
C SER A 297 3.77 9.33 29.65
N SER A 298 4.95 9.65 29.12
CA SER A 298 5.70 8.85 28.14
C SER A 298 6.67 7.87 28.80
N ASN A 299 6.53 7.66 30.12
CA ASN A 299 7.38 6.80 30.95
C ASN A 299 8.87 7.19 30.93
N LYS A 300 9.18 8.48 30.71
CA LYS A 300 10.52 9.03 30.79
C LYS A 300 10.77 9.59 32.17
N GLN A 301 11.90 9.19 32.77
CA GLN A 301 12.28 9.61 34.12
C GLN A 301 13.33 10.72 34.06
N SER A 302 13.17 11.73 34.92
CA SER A 302 14.14 12.77 35.11
C SER A 302 15.43 12.24 35.74
N GLN A 303 16.52 12.99 35.60
CA GLN A 303 17.65 12.84 36.54
C GLN A 303 17.16 13.12 37.96
N PRO A 304 17.75 12.46 38.97
CA PRO A 304 17.44 12.77 40.36
C PRO A 304 17.78 14.23 40.71
N LEU A 305 16.82 14.96 41.26
CA LEU A 305 17.06 16.25 41.84
C LEU A 305 17.45 16.04 43.32
N LYS A 306 18.65 16.44 43.70
CA LYS A 306 19.08 16.49 45.10
C LYS A 306 18.37 17.67 45.77
N ILE A 307 17.68 17.42 46.88
CA ILE A 307 17.08 18.42 47.74
C ILE A 307 18.18 18.98 48.62
N SER A 308 18.30 20.30 48.74
CA SER A 308 19.30 20.94 49.61
C SER A 308 19.14 20.45 51.02
N SER A 309 20.28 20.18 51.68
CA SER A 309 20.29 19.62 53.05
C SER A 309 19.71 20.58 54.07
N PHE A 310 19.00 20.05 55.06
CA PHE A 310 18.41 20.80 56.18
C PHE A 310 18.40 19.95 57.44
N GLU A 311 18.30 20.62 58.60
CA GLU A 311 18.19 19.98 59.90
C GLU A 311 16.82 20.19 60.53
N VAL A 312 16.19 19.12 60.98
CA VAL A 312 14.98 19.17 61.80
C VAL A 312 15.40 19.14 63.26
N VAL A 313 15.18 20.23 63.95
CA VAL A 313 15.53 20.38 65.38
C VAL A 313 14.35 19.85 66.22
N ALA A 314 14.65 19.07 67.26
CA ALA A 314 13.63 18.60 68.19
C ALA A 314 12.85 19.77 68.82
N LYS A 315 11.54 19.62 68.97
CA LYS A 315 10.75 20.57 69.74
C LYS A 315 11.13 20.43 71.18
N SER A 316 11.63 21.50 71.78
CA SER A 316 11.89 21.62 73.23
C SER A 316 10.62 21.61 74.04
#